data_9bb900b1cc2ac582be669f4912794cf8
#
_entry.id   9bb900b1cc2ac582be669f4912794cf8
#
_cell.length_a   1.000
_cell.length_b   1.000
_cell.length_c   1.000
_cell.angle_alpha   90.00
_cell.angle_beta   90.00
_cell.angle_gamma   90.00
#
_symmetry.space_group_name_H-M   'P 1'
#
loop_
_entity.id
_entity.type
_entity.pdbx_description
1 polymer ?
#
loop_
_entity_poly.entity_id
_entity_poly.type
_entity_poly.pdbx_seq_one_letter_code
_entity_poly.pdbx_strand_id
1 'polypeptide(L)'
;VLIGEVGVLDTEQFALYQRPDELHQSFFFEFLRADWDDQALYDVIGRGLDTVAASGSAVAWVLNNHDMPRSVTRYAGGAPGVHAGDLDVGLVRARAAALLMLALPGSTYLYQGEELGLPEVTDLPVEVLTDPMFHRSGGARRGRDGCRVPLPWTASQDAFGFSPGAAPAAPWLPQPEWFAGHAVDQQLAAGDSMLHLYREAIALRHRIPALSSGEFRWLPAEPGVLAFTRGHGFACVLNCSSRPVCAPVDGHLLHASHPDAGEKLPPDTAAWFLLTDDDSAGPIRAIGRGEE
;
A
#
# COMPACT_ATOMS: atom_id res chain seq x y z
N VAL A 1 -9.49 0.16 -22.55
CA VAL A 1 -8.27 0.33 -21.72
C VAL A 1 -7.64 -1.03 -21.58
N LEU A 2 -6.32 -1.13 -21.79
CA LEU A 2 -5.53 -2.34 -21.60
C LEU A 2 -4.55 -2.09 -20.45
N ILE A 3 -4.52 -3.00 -19.48
CA ILE A 3 -3.63 -2.93 -18.33
C ILE A 3 -2.81 -4.22 -18.32
N GLY A 4 -1.48 -4.07 -18.30
CA GLY A 4 -0.55 -5.18 -18.39
C GLY A 4 -0.07 -5.68 -17.04
N GLU A 5 0.13 -6.98 -16.95
CA GLU A 5 0.94 -7.61 -15.93
C GLU A 5 2.29 -7.96 -16.56
N VAL A 6 3.26 -7.04 -16.42
CA VAL A 6 4.56 -7.13 -17.08
C VAL A 6 5.64 -7.39 -16.04
N GLY A 7 6.19 -8.60 -16.05
CA GLY A 7 7.22 -9.05 -15.10
C GLY A 7 8.65 -8.65 -15.47
N VAL A 8 8.85 -7.53 -16.14
CA VAL A 8 10.16 -7.00 -16.56
C VAL A 8 10.67 -6.02 -15.50
N LEU A 9 11.91 -6.24 -15.01
CA LEU A 9 12.54 -5.38 -13.99
C LEU A 9 13.34 -4.21 -14.59
N ASP A 10 13.72 -4.31 -15.86
CA ASP A 10 14.40 -3.24 -16.59
C ASP A 10 13.40 -2.16 -16.98
N THR A 11 13.60 -0.95 -16.50
CA THR A 11 12.67 0.18 -16.67
C THR A 11 12.55 0.63 -18.13
N GLU A 12 13.62 0.54 -18.93
CA GLU A 12 13.57 0.88 -20.34
C GLU A 12 12.75 -0.15 -21.12
N GLN A 13 12.94 -1.45 -20.84
CA GLN A 13 12.13 -2.51 -21.43
C GLN A 13 10.67 -2.42 -20.96
N PHE A 14 10.43 -2.12 -19.68
CA PHE A 14 9.07 -1.94 -19.14
C PHE A 14 8.35 -0.80 -19.85
N ALA A 15 9.02 0.33 -20.11
CA ALA A 15 8.45 1.48 -20.80
C ALA A 15 8.01 1.14 -22.25
N LEU A 16 8.67 0.17 -22.91
CA LEU A 16 8.29 -0.25 -24.26
C LEU A 16 6.88 -0.87 -24.33
N TYR A 17 6.40 -1.47 -23.24
CA TYR A 17 5.04 -2.02 -23.17
C TYR A 17 3.97 -0.94 -22.99
N GLN A 18 4.36 0.30 -22.70
CA GLN A 18 3.44 1.43 -22.47
C GLN A 18 3.56 2.52 -23.55
N ARG A 19 4.04 2.18 -24.73
CA ARG A 19 4.02 3.08 -25.89
C ARG A 19 2.58 3.38 -26.30
N PRO A 20 2.31 4.47 -27.06
CA PRO A 20 0.95 4.88 -27.43
C PRO A 20 0.12 3.83 -28.17
N ASP A 21 0.77 2.87 -28.81
CA ASP A 21 0.17 1.76 -29.57
C ASP A 21 0.11 0.43 -28.80
N GLU A 22 0.55 0.43 -27.54
CA GLU A 22 0.64 -0.76 -26.68
C GLU A 22 -0.34 -0.68 -25.49
N LEU A 23 0.10 -1.06 -24.29
CA LEU A 23 -0.72 -1.03 -23.07
C LEU A 23 -0.92 0.41 -22.58
N HIS A 24 -2.11 0.71 -22.09
CA HIS A 24 -2.39 2.01 -21.48
C HIS A 24 -1.67 2.19 -20.15
N GLN A 25 -1.52 1.10 -19.39
CA GLN A 25 -0.80 1.04 -18.11
C GLN A 25 -0.23 -0.37 -17.90
N SER A 26 0.75 -0.48 -17.02
CA SER A 26 1.24 -1.76 -16.50
C SER A 26 1.47 -1.64 -14.99
N PHE A 27 1.19 -2.70 -14.25
CA PHE A 27 1.44 -2.74 -12.81
C PHE A 27 2.91 -2.54 -12.50
N PHE A 28 3.21 -1.56 -11.64
CA PHE A 28 4.56 -1.28 -11.22
C PHE A 28 4.92 -2.11 -9.97
N PHE A 29 5.34 -3.34 -10.21
CA PHE A 29 5.58 -4.35 -9.15
C PHE A 29 6.80 -4.06 -8.28
N GLU A 30 7.68 -3.15 -8.67
CA GLU A 30 8.79 -2.75 -7.81
C GLU A 30 8.27 -2.08 -6.54
N PHE A 31 7.23 -1.25 -6.63
CA PHE A 31 6.60 -0.64 -5.46
C PHE A 31 6.00 -1.67 -4.50
N LEU A 32 5.33 -2.70 -5.03
CA LEU A 32 4.80 -3.81 -4.24
C LEU A 32 5.92 -4.58 -3.50
N ARG A 33 7.12 -4.65 -4.08
CA ARG A 33 8.26 -5.38 -3.52
C ARG A 33 9.17 -4.53 -2.64
N ALA A 34 8.94 -3.22 -2.57
CA ALA A 34 9.77 -2.31 -1.79
C ALA A 34 9.77 -2.69 -0.32
N ASP A 35 10.94 -2.65 0.29
CA ASP A 35 11.10 -2.78 1.72
C ASP A 35 10.52 -1.55 2.44
N TRP A 36 10.20 -1.71 3.72
CA TRP A 36 9.76 -0.61 4.57
C TRP A 36 10.95 0.23 5.03
N ASP A 37 11.45 1.06 4.13
CA ASP A 37 12.63 1.89 4.28
C ASP A 37 12.46 3.17 3.44
N ASP A 38 12.84 4.34 3.99
CA ASP A 38 12.62 5.61 3.33
C ASP A 38 13.39 5.73 2.01
N GLN A 39 14.63 5.26 1.96
CA GLN A 39 15.43 5.32 0.74
C GLN A 39 14.90 4.35 -0.33
N ALA A 40 14.52 3.13 0.07
CA ALA A 40 13.94 2.16 -0.84
C ALA A 40 12.62 2.66 -1.46
N LEU A 41 11.75 3.25 -0.63
CA LEU A 41 10.50 3.86 -1.10
C LEU A 41 10.74 5.09 -1.97
N TYR A 42 11.69 5.96 -1.61
CA TYR A 42 12.08 7.12 -2.41
C TYR A 42 12.53 6.70 -3.81
N ASP A 43 13.45 5.74 -3.88
CA ASP A 43 14.04 5.29 -5.14
C ASP A 43 13.00 4.61 -6.03
N VAL A 44 12.14 3.77 -5.46
CA VAL A 44 11.13 3.06 -6.25
C VAL A 44 10.03 3.99 -6.76
N ILE A 45 9.61 4.97 -5.97
CA ILE A 45 8.65 5.98 -6.40
C ILE A 45 9.25 6.82 -7.52
N GLY A 46 10.49 7.30 -7.36
CA GLY A 46 11.22 8.05 -8.39
C GLY A 46 11.29 7.29 -9.70
N ARG A 47 11.76 6.02 -9.66
CA ARG A 47 11.83 5.17 -10.88
C ARG A 47 10.47 4.98 -11.54
N GLY A 48 9.40 4.77 -10.76
CA GLY A 48 8.05 4.63 -11.32
C GLY A 48 7.59 5.88 -12.07
N LEU A 49 7.84 7.05 -11.50
CA LEU A 49 7.48 8.33 -12.11
C LEU A 49 8.32 8.62 -13.37
N ASP A 50 9.62 8.38 -13.33
CA ASP A 50 10.53 8.57 -14.45
C ASP A 50 10.20 7.64 -15.63
N THR A 51 9.84 6.39 -15.32
CA THR A 51 9.50 5.40 -16.35
C THR A 51 8.30 5.84 -17.19
N VAL A 52 7.28 6.44 -16.60
CA VAL A 52 6.08 6.86 -17.32
C VAL A 52 6.17 8.27 -17.90
N ALA A 53 7.09 9.10 -17.41
CA ALA A 53 7.27 10.46 -17.92
C ALA A 53 7.59 10.47 -19.42
N ALA A 54 8.38 9.50 -19.90
CA ALA A 54 8.75 9.38 -21.31
C ALA A 54 7.63 8.86 -22.21
N SER A 55 6.70 8.05 -21.68
CA SER A 55 5.61 7.43 -22.44
C SER A 55 4.32 8.25 -22.44
N GLY A 56 4.19 9.22 -21.54
CA GLY A 56 2.94 9.95 -21.31
C GLY A 56 1.85 9.08 -20.66
N SER A 57 2.19 7.90 -20.19
CA SER A 57 1.32 6.99 -19.46
C SER A 57 1.22 7.42 -17.99
N ALA A 58 0.51 6.64 -17.16
CA ALA A 58 0.44 6.83 -15.72
C ALA A 58 0.90 5.57 -15.00
N VAL A 59 1.62 5.73 -13.88
CA VAL A 59 2.01 4.59 -13.04
C VAL A 59 0.77 3.90 -12.50
N ALA A 60 0.77 2.57 -12.53
CA ALA A 60 -0.23 1.76 -11.85
C ALA A 60 0.37 1.20 -10.55
N TRP A 61 0.14 1.91 -9.46
CA TRP A 61 0.62 1.56 -8.12
C TRP A 61 -0.17 0.41 -7.52
N VAL A 62 0.52 -0.54 -6.91
CA VAL A 62 -0.07 -1.69 -6.22
C VAL A 62 0.71 -2.01 -4.94
N LEU A 63 0.02 -2.31 -3.84
CA LEU A 63 0.61 -2.81 -2.60
C LEU A 63 0.45 -4.31 -2.44
N ASN A 64 -0.62 -4.88 -2.98
CA ASN A 64 -0.95 -6.28 -2.88
C ASN A 64 -1.44 -6.84 -4.21
N ASN A 65 -1.24 -8.12 -4.42
CA ASN A 65 -1.82 -8.87 -5.51
C ASN A 65 -2.01 -10.35 -5.11
N HIS A 66 -2.49 -11.17 -6.04
CA HIS A 66 -2.71 -12.60 -5.83
C HIS A 66 -1.43 -13.46 -5.92
N ASP A 67 -0.27 -12.85 -6.11
CA ASP A 67 1.01 -13.53 -6.34
C ASP A 67 2.06 -13.27 -5.26
N MET A 68 1.77 -12.34 -4.34
CA MET A 68 2.67 -11.97 -3.25
C MET A 68 1.98 -12.06 -1.90
N PRO A 69 2.72 -12.38 -0.82
CA PRO A 69 2.19 -12.29 0.53
C PRO A 69 1.63 -10.90 0.80
N ARG A 70 0.55 -10.82 1.57
CA ARG A 70 -0.14 -9.56 1.88
C ARG A 70 0.77 -8.57 2.59
N SER A 71 0.57 -7.27 2.35
CA SER A 71 1.42 -6.18 2.86
C SER A 71 1.56 -6.19 4.38
N VAL A 72 0.50 -6.50 5.13
CA VAL A 72 0.57 -6.62 6.60
C VAL A 72 1.64 -7.63 7.00
N THR A 73 1.67 -8.79 6.38
CA THR A 73 2.67 -9.83 6.67
C THR A 73 4.07 -9.44 6.16
N ARG A 74 4.18 -8.82 4.99
CA ARG A 74 5.49 -8.40 4.45
C ARG A 74 6.13 -7.32 5.31
N TYR A 75 5.35 -6.36 5.80
CA TYR A 75 5.83 -5.26 6.62
C TYR A 75 5.97 -5.58 8.11
N ALA A 76 5.55 -6.76 8.53
CA ALA A 76 5.72 -7.23 9.91
C ALA A 76 7.18 -7.54 10.30
N GLY A 77 8.11 -7.52 9.36
CA GLY A 77 9.55 -7.76 9.62
C GLY A 77 9.93 -9.24 9.72
N GLY A 78 9.04 -10.16 9.34
CA GLY A 78 9.32 -11.60 9.29
C GLY A 78 9.96 -12.02 7.96
N ALA A 79 10.84 -13.04 7.99
CA ALA A 79 11.32 -13.66 6.76
C ALA A 79 10.18 -14.44 6.10
N PRO A 80 9.99 -14.34 4.76
CA PRO A 80 8.94 -15.06 4.07
C PRO A 80 8.97 -16.56 4.37
N GLY A 81 7.91 -17.10 4.99
CA GLY A 81 7.73 -18.53 5.24
C GLY A 81 8.32 -19.08 6.53
N VAL A 82 8.92 -18.27 7.41
CA VAL A 82 9.61 -18.79 8.61
C VAL A 82 8.97 -18.34 9.93
N HIS A 83 8.57 -17.10 10.08
CA HIS A 83 7.78 -16.61 11.21
C HIS A 83 7.00 -15.38 10.75
N ALA A 84 5.73 -15.28 11.15
CA ALA A 84 5.03 -14.00 11.14
C ALA A 84 5.83 -13.07 12.06
N GLY A 85 6.34 -11.95 11.51
CA GLY A 85 6.84 -10.86 12.33
C GLY A 85 5.72 -10.30 13.19
N ASP A 86 5.93 -9.15 13.78
CA ASP A 86 4.89 -8.46 14.54
C ASP A 86 3.78 -7.94 13.60
N LEU A 87 2.64 -8.64 13.58
CA LEU A 87 1.52 -8.28 12.70
C LEU A 87 0.89 -6.94 13.07
N ASP A 88 1.01 -6.49 14.33
CA ASP A 88 0.53 -5.16 14.74
C ASP A 88 1.40 -4.07 14.11
N VAL A 89 2.73 -4.25 14.13
CA VAL A 89 3.66 -3.39 13.38
C VAL A 89 3.37 -3.46 11.88
N GLY A 90 3.14 -4.66 11.35
CA GLY A 90 2.79 -4.86 9.95
C GLY A 90 1.52 -4.12 9.54
N LEU A 91 0.50 -4.11 10.40
CA LEU A 91 -0.75 -3.39 10.15
C LEU A 91 -0.54 -1.87 10.16
N VAL A 92 0.20 -1.34 11.14
CA VAL A 92 0.52 0.09 11.21
C VAL A 92 1.23 0.55 9.93
N ARG A 93 2.23 -0.20 9.47
CA ARG A 93 2.96 0.06 8.22
C ARG A 93 2.09 -0.07 6.98
N ALA A 94 1.21 -1.07 6.92
CA ALA A 94 0.28 -1.24 5.81
C ALA A 94 -0.71 -0.07 5.71
N ARG A 95 -1.19 0.46 6.85
CA ARG A 95 -2.02 1.68 6.91
C ARG A 95 -1.27 2.89 6.35
N ALA A 96 -0.01 3.07 6.76
CA ALA A 96 0.83 4.16 6.28
C ALA A 96 1.14 4.01 4.77
N ALA A 97 1.46 2.80 4.31
CA ALA A 97 1.70 2.51 2.89
C ALA A 97 0.45 2.78 2.02
N ALA A 98 -0.74 2.49 2.52
CA ALA A 98 -2.00 2.78 1.83
C ALA A 98 -2.18 4.29 1.61
N LEU A 99 -1.96 5.13 2.63
CA LEU A 99 -2.02 6.59 2.49
C LEU A 99 -0.92 7.12 1.57
N LEU A 100 0.31 6.61 1.69
CA LEU A 100 1.39 6.95 0.77
C LEU A 100 0.97 6.67 -0.68
N MET A 101 0.56 5.44 -0.99
CA MET A 101 0.16 5.02 -2.33
C MET A 101 -0.99 5.86 -2.89
N LEU A 102 -2.00 6.13 -2.07
CA LEU A 102 -3.16 6.93 -2.46
C LEU A 102 -2.84 8.42 -2.67
N ALA A 103 -1.71 8.94 -2.18
CA ALA A 103 -1.24 10.30 -2.43
C ALA A 103 -0.41 10.42 -3.72
N LEU A 104 0.14 9.33 -4.25
CA LEU A 104 0.98 9.35 -5.45
C LEU A 104 0.19 9.70 -6.72
N PRO A 105 0.86 10.32 -7.73
CA PRO A 105 0.25 10.51 -9.05
C PRO A 105 0.13 9.18 -9.79
N GLY A 106 -0.91 9.03 -10.58
CA GLY A 106 -1.19 7.81 -11.33
C GLY A 106 -2.41 7.07 -10.83
N SER A 107 -2.55 5.82 -11.22
CA SER A 107 -3.66 4.94 -10.85
C SER A 107 -3.27 4.07 -9.67
N THR A 108 -4.21 3.84 -8.78
CA THR A 108 -4.05 2.94 -7.62
C THR A 108 -4.94 1.73 -7.80
N TYR A 109 -4.35 0.56 -7.69
CA TYR A 109 -5.05 -0.72 -7.77
C TYR A 109 -5.05 -1.40 -6.41
N LEU A 110 -6.24 -1.72 -5.92
CA LEU A 110 -6.45 -2.34 -4.62
C LEU A 110 -6.73 -3.83 -4.81
N TYR A 111 -5.99 -4.67 -4.12
CA TYR A 111 -6.26 -6.09 -4.08
C TYR A 111 -7.23 -6.40 -2.95
N GLN A 112 -8.26 -7.19 -3.25
CA GLN A 112 -9.29 -7.59 -2.29
C GLN A 112 -8.69 -8.06 -0.97
N GLY A 113 -9.21 -7.52 0.15
CA GLY A 113 -8.78 -7.82 1.52
C GLY A 113 -7.65 -6.94 2.05
N GLU A 114 -6.99 -6.12 1.20
CA GLU A 114 -6.05 -5.14 1.73
C GLU A 114 -6.77 -4.02 2.48
N GLU A 115 -7.98 -3.67 2.04
CA GLU A 115 -8.87 -2.72 2.72
C GLU A 115 -9.38 -3.22 4.08
N LEU A 116 -9.22 -4.51 4.36
CA LEU A 116 -9.52 -5.11 5.65
C LEU A 116 -8.27 -5.28 6.53
N GLY A 117 -7.09 -4.92 6.01
CA GLY A 117 -5.84 -5.17 6.70
C GLY A 117 -5.55 -6.66 6.95
N LEU A 118 -6.01 -7.52 6.05
CA LEU A 118 -5.79 -8.96 6.19
C LEU A 118 -4.30 -9.29 6.08
N PRO A 119 -3.73 -10.03 7.05
CA PRO A 119 -2.44 -10.67 6.89
C PRO A 119 -2.53 -11.90 5.99
N GLU A 120 -1.40 -12.47 5.63
CA GLU A 120 -1.29 -13.73 4.90
C GLU A 120 -1.79 -14.90 5.76
N VAL A 121 -2.53 -15.82 5.15
CA VAL A 121 -2.88 -17.09 5.80
C VAL A 121 -1.72 -18.07 5.58
N THR A 122 -0.88 -18.26 6.58
CA THR A 122 0.37 -19.03 6.46
C THR A 122 0.23 -20.51 6.84
N ASP A 123 -0.87 -20.90 7.46
CA ASP A 123 -1.10 -22.21 8.09
C ASP A 123 -2.16 -23.07 7.38
N LEU A 124 -2.49 -22.74 6.13
CA LEU A 124 -3.41 -23.56 5.32
C LEU A 124 -3.04 -25.04 5.36
N PRO A 125 -3.99 -25.98 5.53
CA PRO A 125 -3.73 -27.43 5.42
C PRO A 125 -3.08 -27.77 4.07
N VAL A 126 -2.14 -28.72 4.10
CA VAL A 126 -1.38 -29.09 2.88
C VAL A 126 -2.30 -29.65 1.79
N GLU A 127 -3.39 -30.29 2.18
CA GLU A 127 -4.36 -30.94 1.30
C GLU A 127 -5.14 -29.97 0.41
N VAL A 128 -5.22 -28.68 0.83
CA VAL A 128 -5.93 -27.66 0.07
C VAL A 128 -5.01 -26.80 -0.79
N LEU A 129 -3.69 -26.98 -0.68
CA LEU A 129 -2.72 -26.21 -1.46
C LEU A 129 -2.72 -26.66 -2.91
N THR A 130 -3.01 -25.73 -3.82
CA THR A 130 -3.10 -25.99 -5.27
C THR A 130 -2.07 -25.24 -6.10
N ASP A 131 -1.35 -24.29 -5.48
CA ASP A 131 -0.35 -23.52 -6.22
C ASP A 131 0.72 -24.44 -6.83
N PRO A 132 0.99 -24.33 -8.15
CA PRO A 132 2.05 -25.08 -8.81
C PRO A 132 3.43 -24.94 -8.16
N MET A 133 3.69 -23.84 -7.47
CA MET A 133 4.94 -23.60 -6.75
C MET A 133 5.13 -24.61 -5.60
N PHE A 134 4.06 -24.93 -4.86
CA PHE A 134 4.08 -25.95 -3.82
C PHE A 134 4.48 -27.33 -4.39
N HIS A 135 3.79 -27.74 -5.44
CA HIS A 135 4.04 -29.04 -6.06
C HIS A 135 5.41 -29.14 -6.71
N ARG A 136 5.84 -28.10 -7.45
CA ARG A 136 7.16 -28.06 -8.13
C ARG A 136 8.34 -28.02 -7.16
N SER A 137 8.14 -27.44 -5.96
CA SER A 137 9.18 -27.37 -4.94
C SER A 137 9.24 -28.63 -4.03
N GLY A 138 8.39 -29.62 -4.27
CA GLY A 138 8.27 -30.78 -3.38
C GLY A 138 7.81 -30.42 -1.96
N GLY A 139 7.01 -29.37 -1.83
CA GLY A 139 6.49 -28.88 -0.54
C GLY A 139 7.41 -27.87 0.18
N ALA A 140 8.59 -27.55 -0.36
CA ALA A 140 9.51 -26.60 0.26
C ALA A 140 9.00 -25.15 0.27
N ARG A 141 8.14 -24.79 -0.68
CA ARG A 141 7.51 -23.47 -0.80
C ARG A 141 6.00 -23.62 -0.80
N ARG A 142 5.32 -22.98 0.14
CA ARG A 142 3.85 -23.10 0.28
C ARG A 142 3.07 -22.53 -0.90
N GLY A 143 3.68 -21.63 -1.67
CA GLY A 143 3.02 -20.97 -2.80
C GLY A 143 2.22 -19.75 -2.37
N ARG A 144 1.19 -19.43 -3.16
CA ARG A 144 0.43 -18.18 -3.10
C ARG A 144 -1.00 -18.34 -2.59
N ASP A 145 -1.40 -19.52 -2.17
CA ASP A 145 -2.79 -19.79 -1.78
C ASP A 145 -3.23 -18.96 -0.56
N GLY A 146 -2.29 -18.58 0.32
CA GLY A 146 -2.56 -17.82 1.54
C GLY A 146 -3.12 -16.42 1.30
N CYS A 147 -2.75 -15.75 0.21
CA CYS A 147 -3.33 -14.44 -0.15
C CYS A 147 -4.64 -14.54 -0.95
N ARG A 148 -5.11 -15.76 -1.25
CA ARG A 148 -6.30 -16.03 -2.08
C ARG A 148 -7.48 -16.58 -1.30
N VAL A 149 -7.36 -16.70 0.02
CA VAL A 149 -8.45 -17.16 0.89
C VAL A 149 -9.66 -16.23 0.76
N PRO A 150 -10.89 -16.77 0.65
CA PRO A 150 -12.11 -15.97 0.52
C PRO A 150 -12.29 -14.93 1.62
N LEU A 151 -12.79 -13.74 1.26
CA LEU A 151 -12.92 -12.62 2.18
C LEU A 151 -13.99 -12.84 3.25
N PRO A 152 -13.77 -12.35 4.49
CA PRO A 152 -14.80 -12.34 5.52
C PRO A 152 -15.70 -11.10 5.37
N TRP A 153 -16.99 -11.33 5.20
CA TRP A 153 -18.02 -10.28 5.10
C TRP A 153 -18.75 -10.06 6.43
N THR A 154 -19.07 -11.15 7.14
CA THR A 154 -19.88 -11.12 8.35
C THR A 154 -19.32 -12.09 9.38
N ALA A 155 -18.92 -11.60 10.54
CA ALA A 155 -18.21 -12.37 11.55
C ALA A 155 -18.96 -13.60 12.06
N SER A 156 -20.30 -13.57 12.09
CA SER A 156 -21.13 -14.60 12.72
C SER A 156 -21.75 -15.60 11.76
N GLN A 157 -21.56 -15.45 10.46
CA GLN A 157 -22.16 -16.35 9.45
C GLN A 157 -21.20 -17.46 9.03
N ASP A 158 -21.77 -18.57 8.54
CA ASP A 158 -21.00 -19.65 7.93
C ASP A 158 -20.16 -19.11 6.77
N ALA A 159 -18.93 -19.62 6.64
CA ALA A 159 -17.95 -19.11 5.68
C ALA A 159 -17.79 -17.58 5.74
N PHE A 160 -18.00 -16.98 6.91
CA PHE A 160 -17.98 -15.54 7.15
C PHE A 160 -18.81 -14.75 6.14
N GLY A 161 -19.93 -15.30 5.69
CA GLY A 161 -20.81 -14.66 4.72
C GLY A 161 -20.30 -14.61 3.28
N PHE A 162 -19.18 -15.29 2.97
CA PHE A 162 -18.65 -15.37 1.60
C PHE A 162 -19.58 -16.16 0.67
N SER A 163 -20.18 -17.24 1.18
CA SER A 163 -21.16 -18.04 0.46
C SER A 163 -22.52 -17.97 1.15
N PRO A 164 -23.66 -18.14 0.41
CA PRO A 164 -24.96 -18.27 1.04
C PRO A 164 -24.97 -19.40 2.08
N GLY A 165 -25.66 -19.21 3.22
CA GLY A 165 -25.71 -20.20 4.31
C GLY A 165 -26.23 -21.59 3.95
N ALA A 166 -26.83 -21.76 2.77
CA ALA A 166 -27.27 -23.05 2.19
C ALA A 166 -26.35 -23.51 1.05
N ALA A 167 -25.10 -23.01 0.96
CA ALA A 167 -24.18 -23.42 -0.08
C ALA A 167 -23.87 -24.93 0.04
N PRO A 168 -23.88 -25.69 -1.08
CA PRO A 168 -23.70 -27.14 -1.07
C PRO A 168 -22.26 -27.57 -0.73
N ALA A 169 -21.30 -26.64 -0.75
CA ALA A 169 -19.90 -26.89 -0.47
C ALA A 169 -19.26 -25.72 0.29
N ALA A 170 -18.30 -26.05 1.17
CA ALA A 170 -17.43 -25.06 1.79
C ALA A 170 -16.52 -24.40 0.74
N PRO A 171 -15.99 -23.18 1.00
CA PRO A 171 -14.94 -22.59 0.18
C PRO A 171 -13.74 -23.52 0.05
N TRP A 172 -13.11 -23.52 -1.13
CA TRP A 172 -11.94 -24.39 -1.38
C TRP A 172 -10.80 -24.15 -0.39
N LEU A 173 -10.44 -22.89 -0.20
CA LEU A 173 -9.44 -22.51 0.80
C LEU A 173 -10.18 -22.19 2.11
N PRO A 174 -9.89 -22.91 3.19
CA PRO A 174 -10.55 -22.69 4.48
C PRO A 174 -10.17 -21.32 5.05
N GLN A 175 -11.19 -20.63 5.55
CA GLN A 175 -11.02 -19.35 6.24
C GLN A 175 -10.62 -19.62 7.69
N PRO A 176 -9.55 -19.00 8.22
CA PRO A 176 -9.16 -19.18 9.62
C PRO A 176 -10.15 -18.45 10.56
N GLU A 177 -10.29 -18.93 11.80
CA GLU A 177 -11.23 -18.36 12.78
C GLU A 177 -10.97 -16.87 13.08
N TRP A 178 -9.71 -16.42 13.01
CA TRP A 178 -9.34 -15.03 13.25
C TRP A 178 -9.88 -14.06 12.16
N PHE A 179 -10.35 -14.57 11.02
CA PHE A 179 -11.03 -13.74 10.02
C PHE A 179 -12.27 -13.04 10.58
N ALA A 180 -12.89 -13.59 11.63
CA ALA A 180 -14.03 -12.94 12.31
C ALA A 180 -13.71 -11.49 12.72
N GLY A 181 -12.52 -11.26 13.28
CA GLY A 181 -12.09 -9.91 13.69
C GLY A 181 -11.81 -8.95 12.52
N HIS A 182 -11.58 -9.47 11.33
CA HIS A 182 -11.34 -8.68 10.12
C HIS A 182 -12.57 -8.57 9.20
N ALA A 183 -13.70 -9.18 9.58
CA ALA A 183 -14.92 -9.18 8.75
C ALA A 183 -15.40 -7.75 8.48
N VAL A 184 -16.00 -7.54 7.31
CA VAL A 184 -16.47 -6.21 6.87
C VAL A 184 -17.43 -5.58 7.87
N ASP A 185 -18.36 -6.35 8.47
CA ASP A 185 -19.30 -5.85 9.48
C ASP A 185 -18.57 -5.35 10.74
N GLN A 186 -17.50 -6.02 11.18
CA GLN A 186 -16.68 -5.59 12.30
C GLN A 186 -15.87 -4.34 11.97
N GLN A 187 -15.30 -4.30 10.78
CA GLN A 187 -14.56 -3.13 10.31
C GLN A 187 -15.47 -1.89 10.17
N LEU A 188 -16.70 -2.07 9.72
CA LEU A 188 -17.67 -0.98 9.64
C LEU A 188 -18.11 -0.46 11.03
N ALA A 189 -18.14 -1.32 12.04
CA ALA A 189 -18.48 -0.94 13.41
C ALA A 189 -17.31 -0.25 14.15
N ALA A 190 -16.07 -0.50 13.74
CA ALA A 190 -14.87 0.06 14.38
C ALA A 190 -14.46 1.37 13.70
N GLY A 191 -14.54 2.49 14.41
CA GLY A 191 -14.31 3.84 13.86
C GLY A 191 -12.90 4.07 13.30
N ASP A 192 -11.88 3.35 13.78
CA ASP A 192 -10.49 3.45 13.29
C ASP A 192 -10.05 2.14 12.59
N SER A 193 -10.89 1.58 11.75
CA SER A 193 -10.55 0.38 10.99
C SER A 193 -9.76 0.70 9.72
N MET A 194 -9.10 -0.33 9.18
CA MET A 194 -8.43 -0.23 7.87
C MET A 194 -9.43 0.11 6.76
N LEU A 195 -10.66 -0.43 6.85
CA LEU A 195 -11.73 -0.14 5.90
C LEU A 195 -12.14 1.33 5.91
N HIS A 196 -12.27 1.94 7.10
CA HIS A 196 -12.56 3.38 7.21
C HIS A 196 -11.40 4.21 6.66
N LEU A 197 -10.16 3.87 6.97
CA LEU A 197 -8.98 4.53 6.43
C LEU A 197 -9.03 4.58 4.89
N TYR A 198 -9.25 3.43 4.23
CA TYR A 198 -9.36 3.38 2.76
C TYR A 198 -10.52 4.20 2.22
N ARG A 199 -11.70 4.07 2.82
CA ARG A 199 -12.90 4.81 2.37
C ARG A 199 -12.70 6.31 2.47
N GLU A 200 -12.16 6.79 3.57
CA GLU A 200 -11.90 8.22 3.79
C GLU A 200 -10.80 8.74 2.86
N ALA A 201 -9.68 8.03 2.76
CA ALA A 201 -8.60 8.42 1.87
C ALA A 201 -9.03 8.46 0.40
N ILE A 202 -9.80 7.47 -0.08
CA ILE A 202 -10.35 7.46 -1.44
C ILE A 202 -11.32 8.62 -1.65
N ALA A 203 -12.20 8.88 -0.69
CA ALA A 203 -13.13 10.00 -0.76
C ALA A 203 -12.41 11.36 -0.79
N LEU A 204 -11.34 11.51 0.00
CA LEU A 204 -10.47 12.69 -0.02
C LEU A 204 -9.74 12.81 -1.36
N ARG A 205 -9.16 11.72 -1.85
CA ARG A 205 -8.46 11.69 -3.15
C ARG A 205 -9.35 12.19 -4.30
N HIS A 206 -10.63 11.84 -4.30
CA HIS A 206 -11.58 12.33 -5.31
C HIS A 206 -11.97 13.79 -5.13
N ARG A 207 -11.94 14.31 -3.90
CA ARG A 207 -12.36 15.70 -3.59
C ARG A 207 -11.24 16.72 -3.71
N ILE A 208 -9.97 16.29 -3.57
CA ILE A 208 -8.81 17.18 -3.58
C ILE A 208 -8.27 17.29 -5.01
N PRO A 209 -8.44 18.42 -5.71
CA PRO A 209 -7.99 18.57 -7.10
C PRO A 209 -6.50 18.32 -7.27
N ALA A 210 -5.68 18.72 -6.29
CA ALA A 210 -4.24 18.49 -6.30
C ALA A 210 -3.87 17.01 -6.42
N LEU A 211 -4.64 16.09 -5.86
CA LEU A 211 -4.40 14.63 -5.98
C LEU A 211 -4.77 14.07 -7.35
N SER A 212 -5.64 14.75 -8.10
CA SER A 212 -6.00 14.37 -9.47
C SER A 212 -4.96 14.78 -10.50
N SER A 213 -4.54 16.07 -10.48
CA SER A 213 -3.73 16.67 -11.55
C SER A 213 -2.55 17.51 -11.04
N GLY A 214 -2.34 17.59 -9.72
CA GLY A 214 -1.25 18.37 -9.14
C GLY A 214 0.12 17.78 -9.49
N GLU A 215 1.08 18.67 -9.79
CA GLU A 215 2.47 18.31 -10.01
C GLU A 215 3.05 17.65 -8.75
N PHE A 216 3.87 16.62 -8.94
CA PHE A 216 4.57 15.94 -7.87
C PHE A 216 5.93 16.60 -7.63
N ARG A 217 6.25 16.91 -6.38
CA ARG A 217 7.58 17.41 -5.99
C ARG A 217 8.00 16.84 -4.65
N TRP A 218 9.20 16.27 -4.59
CA TRP A 218 9.81 15.92 -3.32
C TRP A 218 10.10 17.16 -2.47
N LEU A 219 9.90 17.03 -1.17
CA LEU A 219 10.33 18.02 -0.17
C LEU A 219 11.57 17.51 0.57
N PRO A 220 12.49 18.41 0.98
CA PRO A 220 13.56 18.05 1.90
C PRO A 220 12.99 17.55 3.23
N ALA A 221 13.49 16.42 3.71
CA ALA A 221 13.12 15.83 4.98
C ALA A 221 14.34 15.22 5.67
N GLU A 222 14.23 15.00 6.99
CA GLU A 222 15.28 14.30 7.75
C GLU A 222 15.31 12.80 7.39
N PRO A 223 16.45 12.11 7.65
CA PRO A 223 16.55 10.67 7.41
C PRO A 223 15.43 9.88 8.13
N GLY A 224 14.85 8.91 7.44
CA GLY A 224 13.69 8.14 7.89
C GLY A 224 12.35 8.80 7.58
N VAL A 225 12.34 9.97 6.91
CA VAL A 225 11.11 10.69 6.55
C VAL A 225 11.06 10.93 5.05
N LEU A 226 9.92 10.61 4.44
CA LEU A 226 9.57 11.02 3.08
C LEU A 226 8.52 12.11 3.11
N ALA A 227 8.71 13.15 2.31
CA ALA A 227 7.73 14.21 2.15
C ALA A 227 7.66 14.66 0.69
N PHE A 228 6.45 14.93 0.21
CA PHE A 228 6.25 15.47 -1.12
C PHE A 228 4.95 16.28 -1.19
N THR A 229 4.89 17.15 -2.19
CA THR A 229 3.68 17.90 -2.52
C THR A 229 3.01 17.35 -3.77
N ARG A 230 1.70 17.63 -3.87
CA ARG A 230 0.89 17.53 -5.08
C ARG A 230 0.28 18.91 -5.36
N GLY A 231 0.74 19.55 -6.42
CA GLY A 231 0.38 20.96 -6.67
C GLY A 231 0.75 21.88 -5.51
N HIS A 232 0.00 22.95 -5.34
CA HIS A 232 0.27 23.97 -4.32
C HIS A 232 -0.50 23.77 -2.99
N GLY A 233 -1.48 22.87 -2.95
CA GLY A 233 -2.39 22.81 -1.79
C GLY A 233 -2.33 21.52 -0.99
N PHE A 234 -1.46 20.55 -1.34
CA PHE A 234 -1.44 19.25 -0.70
C PHE A 234 -0.02 18.75 -0.47
N ALA A 235 0.20 18.16 0.70
CA ALA A 235 1.40 17.41 1.00
C ALA A 235 1.10 16.04 1.64
N CYS A 236 1.98 15.08 1.37
CA CYS A 236 2.02 13.80 2.06
C CYS A 236 3.36 13.66 2.77
N VAL A 237 3.33 13.26 4.03
CA VAL A 237 4.51 12.99 4.85
C VAL A 237 4.42 11.57 5.37
N LEU A 238 5.50 10.80 5.24
CA LEU A 238 5.64 9.45 5.78
C LEU A 238 6.83 9.42 6.75
N ASN A 239 6.60 9.01 7.98
CA ASN A 239 7.63 8.72 8.96
C ASN A 239 7.91 7.21 8.99
N CYS A 240 9.02 6.77 8.40
CA CYS A 240 9.54 5.39 8.50
C CYS A 240 10.51 5.21 9.66
N SER A 241 10.83 6.28 10.43
CA SER A 241 11.80 6.23 11.52
C SER A 241 11.21 5.59 12.77
N SER A 242 12.05 5.22 13.71
CA SER A 242 11.64 4.64 15.01
C SER A 242 11.26 5.69 16.07
N ARG A 243 11.18 6.97 15.72
CA ARG A 243 10.89 8.09 16.64
C ARG A 243 9.77 8.98 16.10
N PRO A 244 9.03 9.68 16.96
CA PRO A 244 8.08 10.70 16.52
C PRO A 244 8.81 11.88 15.85
N VAL A 245 8.30 12.37 14.72
CA VAL A 245 8.87 13.47 13.94
C VAL A 245 7.85 14.58 13.71
N CYS A 246 8.31 15.83 13.61
CA CYS A 246 7.47 16.91 13.13
C CYS A 246 7.37 16.83 11.60
N ALA A 247 6.20 17.09 11.05
CA ALA A 247 6.04 17.18 9.61
C ALA A 247 6.86 18.38 9.07
N PRO A 248 7.64 18.22 7.98
CA PRO A 248 8.41 19.31 7.40
C PRO A 248 7.57 20.24 6.50
N VAL A 249 6.31 20.42 6.86
CA VAL A 249 5.34 21.23 6.10
C VAL A 249 4.50 22.08 7.04
N ASP A 250 4.16 23.30 6.61
CA ASP A 250 3.20 24.16 7.27
C ASP A 250 1.81 23.94 6.65
N GLY A 251 0.92 23.31 7.39
CA GLY A 251 -0.39 22.97 6.89
C GLY A 251 -1.30 22.37 7.95
N HIS A 252 -2.55 22.22 7.60
CA HIS A 252 -3.54 21.57 8.45
C HIS A 252 -3.55 20.07 8.21
N LEU A 253 -3.37 19.26 9.27
CA LEU A 253 -3.54 17.82 9.20
C LEU A 253 -4.94 17.48 8.70
N LEU A 254 -5.01 16.80 7.58
CA LEU A 254 -6.26 16.42 6.93
C LEU A 254 -6.66 14.98 7.25
N HIS A 255 -5.70 14.06 7.20
CA HIS A 255 -5.90 12.63 7.42
C HIS A 255 -4.59 11.97 7.79
N ALA A 256 -4.63 10.93 8.63
CA ALA A 256 -3.44 10.20 9.05
C ALA A 256 -3.72 8.71 9.19
N SER A 257 -2.67 7.90 9.03
CA SER A 257 -2.75 6.46 9.18
C SER A 257 -2.75 5.98 10.64
N HIS A 258 -2.38 6.86 11.58
CA HIS A 258 -2.31 6.59 13.00
C HIS A 258 -3.18 7.58 13.79
N PRO A 259 -3.99 7.12 14.76
CA PRO A 259 -4.91 8.00 15.50
C PRO A 259 -4.20 9.08 16.34
N ASP A 260 -2.97 8.80 16.81
CA ASP A 260 -2.19 9.74 17.62
C ASP A 260 -1.38 10.75 16.79
N ALA A 261 -1.57 10.78 15.47
CA ALA A 261 -0.93 11.79 14.63
C ALA A 261 -1.49 13.18 14.93
N GLY A 262 -0.59 14.15 15.15
CA GLY A 262 -0.91 15.52 15.51
C GLY A 262 0.26 16.46 15.21
N GLU A 263 0.76 17.18 16.23
CA GLU A 263 1.98 18.01 16.11
C GLU A 263 3.20 17.15 15.69
N LYS A 264 3.21 15.89 16.08
CA LYS A 264 4.23 14.92 15.66
C LYS A 264 3.55 13.70 15.05
N LEU A 265 4.21 13.13 14.07
CA LEU A 265 3.83 11.86 13.46
C LEU A 265 4.54 10.73 14.21
N PRO A 266 3.81 9.79 14.81
CA PRO A 266 4.41 8.59 15.40
C PRO A 266 5.29 7.81 14.41
N PRO A 267 6.13 6.86 14.86
CA PRO A 267 6.78 5.90 13.97
C PRO A 267 5.79 5.23 13.02
N ASP A 268 6.26 4.86 11.83
CA ASP A 268 5.50 4.12 10.83
C ASP A 268 4.15 4.79 10.45
N THR A 269 4.12 6.14 10.38
CA THR A 269 2.89 6.91 10.16
C THR A 269 2.97 7.74 8.87
N ALA A 270 1.95 7.65 8.03
CA ALA A 270 1.70 8.59 6.94
C ALA A 270 0.61 9.60 7.30
N ALA A 271 0.79 10.83 6.83
CA ALA A 271 -0.18 11.90 7.04
C ALA A 271 -0.31 12.79 5.81
N TRP A 272 -1.53 13.29 5.59
CA TRP A 272 -1.89 14.21 4.52
C TRP A 272 -2.17 15.59 5.11
N PHE A 273 -1.68 16.62 4.45
CA PHE A 273 -1.81 18.00 4.88
C PHE A 273 -2.43 18.86 3.77
N LEU A 274 -3.31 19.78 4.15
CA LEU A 274 -3.65 20.91 3.32
C LEU A 274 -2.68 22.05 3.64
N LEU A 275 -1.91 22.45 2.64
CA LEU A 275 -0.93 23.53 2.79
C LEU A 275 -1.65 24.88 2.87
N THR A 276 -1.11 25.79 3.66
CA THR A 276 -1.57 27.19 3.69
C THR A 276 -0.97 27.94 2.52
N ASP A 277 -1.72 28.88 1.95
CA ASP A 277 -1.35 29.61 0.72
C ASP A 277 -0.04 30.42 0.80
N ASP A 278 0.58 30.53 1.98
CA ASP A 278 1.81 31.31 2.20
C ASP A 278 3.10 30.57 1.80
N ASP A 279 3.05 29.25 1.56
CA ASP A 279 4.23 28.45 1.21
C ASP A 279 4.58 28.44 -0.29
N SER A 280 3.85 29.18 -1.13
CA SER A 280 4.12 29.26 -2.57
C SER A 280 5.34 30.11 -2.96
N ALA A 281 6.05 30.76 -1.99
CA ALA A 281 7.08 31.76 -2.29
C ALA A 281 8.33 31.75 -1.37
N GLY A 282 8.61 30.71 -0.60
CA GLY A 282 9.83 30.66 0.22
C GLY A 282 10.99 29.97 -0.50
N PRO A 283 12.25 30.50 -0.45
CA PRO A 283 13.39 29.81 -1.02
C PRO A 283 13.68 28.52 -0.24
N ILE A 284 13.67 27.41 -0.95
CA ILE A 284 14.11 26.09 -0.46
C ILE A 284 15.51 26.24 0.14
N ARG A 285 15.64 26.18 1.47
CA ARG A 285 16.94 26.03 2.10
C ARG A 285 17.43 24.64 1.78
N ALA A 286 18.35 24.55 0.83
CA ALA A 286 19.09 23.34 0.54
C ALA A 286 19.87 22.95 1.81
N ILE A 287 19.42 21.93 2.51
CA ILE A 287 20.26 21.21 3.46
C ILE A 287 21.11 20.26 2.61
N GLY A 288 22.36 20.66 2.34
CA GLY A 288 23.31 19.86 1.60
C GLY A 288 23.47 18.51 2.29
N ARG A 289 23.21 17.44 1.57
CA ARG A 289 23.73 16.13 1.91
C ARG A 289 25.24 16.20 1.73
N GLY A 290 26.01 16.16 2.83
CA GLY A 290 27.46 16.12 2.78
C GLY A 290 27.89 14.88 1.98
N GLU A 291 28.70 15.12 0.97
CA GLU A 291 29.56 14.10 0.38
C GLU A 291 30.61 13.68 1.44
N GLU A 292 30.56 12.43 1.86
CA GLU A 292 31.71 11.67 2.32
C GLU A 292 31.63 10.23 1.80
#